data_9e03f4e3c93cddc3ebf19f32d7609720
#
_entry.id   9e03f4e3c93cddc3ebf19f32d7609720
#
_cell.length_a   1.000
_cell.length_b   1.000
_cell.length_c   1.000
_cell.angle_alpha   90.00
_cell.angle_beta   90.00
_cell.angle_gamma   90.00
#
_symmetry.space_group_name_H-M   'P 1'
#
loop_
_entity.id
_entity.type
_entity.pdbx_description
1 polymer ?
#
loop_
_entity_poly.entity_id
_entity_poly.type
_entity_poly.pdbx_seq_one_letter_code
_entity_poly.pdbx_strand_id
1 'polypeptide(L)'
;MQILGPIVQNAYRLSVERPLIIGSVAMSIRSILVFLIGFSGYSTLQAQDTVKPHVLVIGIDGLRPDAMQKAKTPNIDALIQNGAVSFQCQILGERYRKNDTVTAPGWSSILTGVWADKHGVQDNSFKGKQFDTYPHFFARIKSQFPSLKTASFLDLPQTNEHVVAHADFQYGYLESVPARSRAGKDALIATEASKLIAAKDYQAVFVYFGNCDGVGHKKGFHPSVSQYRDVIHQTDSYIGKLLSAIKSRPNHEDENWLILLTADHGGKGTGHSRGQKVPEILNVPFIVSGGAAKRGALGDKIYIVDIATTALTHLGVTVKPDWKLDGKAVGLK
;
A
#
# COMPACT_ATOMS: atom_id res chain seq x y z
N MET A 1 -20.63 17.52 -45.75
CA MET A 1 -20.84 18.94 -45.49
C MET A 1 -19.95 19.29 -44.27
N GLN A 2 -18.87 20.01 -44.56
CA GLN A 2 -17.85 20.50 -43.63
C GLN A 2 -18.43 21.45 -42.61
N ILE A 3 -17.92 21.50 -41.37
CA ILE A 3 -17.56 22.77 -40.72
C ILE A 3 -16.42 22.47 -39.74
N LEU A 4 -15.24 22.99 -40.05
CA LEU A 4 -14.10 23.23 -39.19
C LEU A 4 -14.26 24.58 -38.50
N GLY A 5 -13.90 24.72 -37.25
CA GLY A 5 -13.82 25.97 -36.51
C GLY A 5 -12.56 25.96 -35.58
N PRO A 6 -11.98 27.12 -35.22
CA PRO A 6 -10.56 27.38 -35.40
C PRO A 6 -9.70 27.26 -34.12
N ILE A 7 -8.41 27.02 -34.40
CA ILE A 7 -7.26 27.05 -33.49
C ILE A 7 -6.97 28.48 -33.04
N VAL A 8 -6.85 28.73 -31.75
CA VAL A 8 -6.34 30.00 -31.19
C VAL A 8 -4.90 29.76 -30.70
N GLN A 9 -3.94 30.32 -31.43
CA GLN A 9 -2.56 30.52 -31.02
C GLN A 9 -2.47 31.80 -30.17
N ASN A 10 -1.89 31.71 -28.98
CA ASN A 10 -1.46 32.87 -28.20
C ASN A 10 0.08 32.91 -28.17
N ALA A 11 0.59 33.97 -28.82
CA ALA A 11 2.02 34.27 -28.85
C ALA A 11 2.41 35.10 -27.61
N TYR A 12 3.45 34.69 -26.93
CA TYR A 12 4.09 35.47 -25.86
C TYR A 12 5.11 36.43 -26.44
N ARG A 13 4.93 37.70 -26.13
CA ARG A 13 5.86 38.81 -26.42
C ARG A 13 6.94 38.87 -25.35
N LEU A 14 8.19 38.81 -25.77
CA LEU A 14 9.39 39.14 -24.97
C LEU A 14 9.59 40.64 -24.96
N SER A 15 9.70 41.26 -23.79
CA SER A 15 10.22 42.63 -23.61
C SER A 15 11.59 42.59 -23.03
N VAL A 16 12.55 43.14 -23.78
CA VAL A 16 13.94 43.33 -23.44
C VAL A 16 14.09 44.73 -22.82
N GLU A 17 14.60 44.85 -21.62
CA GLU A 17 15.08 46.16 -21.08
C GLU A 17 16.57 46.15 -20.87
N ARG A 18 17.20 47.24 -21.29
CA ARG A 18 18.66 47.51 -21.33
C ARG A 18 19.16 48.12 -20.01
N PRO A 19 20.46 48.04 -19.70
CA PRO A 19 21.02 48.50 -18.45
C PRO A 19 21.43 49.97 -18.51
N LEU A 20 21.32 50.67 -17.39
CA LEU A 20 21.86 52.01 -17.16
C LEU A 20 23.22 51.93 -16.46
N ILE A 21 24.20 52.62 -17.08
CA ILE A 21 25.54 52.87 -16.56
C ILE A 21 25.54 54.25 -15.87
N ILE A 22 26.04 54.38 -14.64
CA ILE A 22 26.53 55.63 -14.02
C ILE A 22 27.62 55.26 -13.03
N GLY A 23 28.84 55.56 -13.27
CA GLY A 23 29.58 56.73 -12.90
C GLY A 23 30.33 56.58 -11.57
N SER A 24 31.68 56.43 -11.67
CA SER A 24 32.63 56.38 -10.57
C SER A 24 32.81 57.73 -9.88
N VAL A 25 32.89 57.74 -8.54
CA VAL A 25 33.59 58.78 -7.77
C VAL A 25 34.49 58.10 -6.73
N ALA A 26 35.77 58.35 -6.86
CA ALA A 26 36.82 57.97 -5.90
C ALA A 26 36.86 58.97 -4.74
N MET A 27 36.88 58.46 -3.51
CA MET A 27 37.35 59.23 -2.38
C MET A 27 38.13 58.33 -1.40
N SER A 28 39.38 58.68 -1.23
CA SER A 28 40.41 58.09 -0.34
C SER A 28 40.23 58.60 1.09
N ILE A 29 40.05 57.71 2.06
CA ILE A 29 40.32 57.99 3.47
C ILE A 29 40.94 56.73 4.09
N ARG A 30 42.23 56.90 4.51
CA ARG A 30 42.97 55.94 5.35
C ARG A 30 42.33 55.90 6.74
N SER A 31 41.86 54.76 7.18
CA SER A 31 41.58 54.49 8.59
C SER A 31 41.90 53.02 8.89
N ILE A 32 42.80 52.86 9.84
CA ILE A 32 43.27 51.63 10.43
C ILE A 32 42.06 50.98 11.12
N LEU A 33 41.70 49.78 10.70
CA LEU A 33 40.69 48.98 11.42
C LEU A 33 41.30 47.63 11.79
N VAL A 34 41.35 47.38 13.09
CA VAL A 34 41.77 46.16 13.75
C VAL A 34 40.90 45.01 13.28
N PHE A 35 41.47 43.96 12.70
CA PHE A 35 40.80 42.73 12.35
C PHE A 35 40.54 41.90 13.59
N LEU A 36 39.32 41.97 14.12
CA LEU A 36 38.74 40.94 14.96
C LEU A 36 38.22 39.83 14.03
N ILE A 37 38.96 38.74 13.88
CA ILE A 37 38.50 37.53 13.21
C ILE A 37 37.49 36.86 14.11
N GLY A 38 36.25 37.25 13.96
CA GLY A 38 35.13 36.46 14.47
C GLY A 38 34.97 35.16 13.66
N PHE A 39 35.43 34.07 14.24
CA PHE A 39 35.12 32.73 13.73
C PHE A 39 33.59 32.52 13.88
N SER A 40 32.78 32.99 12.93
CA SER A 40 31.40 32.57 12.76
C SER A 40 31.44 31.14 12.27
N GLY A 41 31.36 30.21 13.21
CA GLY A 41 31.12 28.80 12.87
C GLY A 41 29.79 28.69 12.11
N TYR A 42 29.85 28.65 10.79
CA TYR A 42 28.72 28.16 9.99
C TYR A 42 28.58 26.68 10.31
N SER A 43 27.73 26.38 11.29
CA SER A 43 27.14 25.02 11.40
C SER A 43 26.35 24.81 10.12
N THR A 44 26.95 24.20 9.12
CA THR A 44 26.20 23.57 8.05
C THR A 44 25.31 22.53 8.73
N LEU A 45 24.03 22.86 8.94
CA LEU A 45 23.04 21.85 9.13
C LEU A 45 23.10 20.98 7.86
N GLN A 46 23.85 19.88 7.93
CA GLN A 46 23.67 18.80 6.97
C GLN A 46 22.20 18.41 7.11
N ALA A 47 21.40 18.76 6.11
CA ALA A 47 20.10 18.14 5.92
C ALA A 47 20.39 16.64 5.91
N GLN A 48 20.03 15.95 6.97
CA GLN A 48 20.06 14.50 7.01
C GLN A 48 19.12 14.10 5.88
N ASP A 49 19.67 13.55 4.79
CA ASP A 49 18.88 13.00 3.69
C ASP A 49 17.95 11.95 4.29
N THR A 50 16.74 12.38 4.63
CA THR A 50 15.75 11.49 5.24
C THR A 50 15.22 10.60 4.14
N VAL A 51 15.62 9.33 4.20
CA VAL A 51 15.16 8.28 3.29
C VAL A 51 13.64 8.31 3.21
N LYS A 52 13.11 8.48 2.01
CA LYS A 52 11.66 8.68 1.79
C LYS A 52 10.86 7.41 2.07
N PRO A 53 9.90 7.43 3.00
CA PRO A 53 9.11 6.24 3.30
C PRO A 53 8.13 5.93 2.17
N HIS A 54 8.07 4.66 1.79
CA HIS A 54 7.13 4.09 0.84
C HIS A 54 6.53 2.81 1.41
N VAL A 55 5.28 2.52 1.11
CA VAL A 55 4.62 1.29 1.51
C VAL A 55 3.95 0.59 0.33
N LEU A 56 4.20 -0.70 0.20
CA LEU A 56 3.46 -1.61 -0.68
C LEU A 56 2.66 -2.58 0.17
N VAL A 57 1.34 -2.51 0.11
CA VAL A 57 0.43 -3.47 0.73
C VAL A 57 0.00 -4.47 -0.33
N ILE A 58 0.31 -5.75 -0.12
CA ILE A 58 -0.05 -6.86 -1.01
C ILE A 58 -1.16 -7.67 -0.33
N GLY A 59 -2.31 -7.73 -0.97
CA GLY A 59 -3.46 -8.52 -0.56
C GLY A 59 -3.63 -9.75 -1.43
N ILE A 60 -3.75 -10.93 -0.83
CA ILE A 60 -3.99 -12.19 -1.54
C ILE A 60 -5.27 -12.81 -0.99
N ASP A 61 -6.36 -12.73 -1.76
CA ASP A 61 -7.68 -13.21 -1.37
C ASP A 61 -7.67 -14.72 -1.12
N GLY A 62 -8.19 -15.13 0.04
CA GLY A 62 -8.36 -16.53 0.38
C GLY A 62 -7.06 -17.30 0.62
N LEU A 63 -5.93 -16.65 1.01
CA LEU A 63 -4.64 -17.31 1.21
C LEU A 63 -4.51 -17.96 2.58
N ARG A 64 -4.39 -19.29 2.61
CA ARG A 64 -4.09 -20.06 3.83
C ARG A 64 -2.58 -20.12 4.10
N PRO A 65 -2.13 -19.88 5.35
CA PRO A 65 -0.72 -19.94 5.72
C PRO A 65 -0.08 -21.32 5.49
N ASP A 66 -0.76 -22.40 5.81
CA ASP A 66 -0.26 -23.76 5.68
C ASP A 66 -0.10 -24.21 4.21
N ALA A 67 -0.96 -23.71 3.33
CA ALA A 67 -0.82 -23.93 1.89
C ALA A 67 0.31 -23.09 1.29
N MET A 68 0.46 -21.85 1.74
CA MET A 68 1.58 -20.98 1.36
C MET A 68 2.92 -21.61 1.72
N GLN A 69 3.05 -22.13 2.94
CA GLN A 69 4.27 -22.82 3.39
C GLN A 69 4.60 -24.11 2.61
N LYS A 70 3.60 -24.73 1.96
CA LYS A 70 3.79 -25.93 1.11
C LYS A 70 3.93 -25.60 -0.37
N ALA A 71 3.58 -24.42 -0.80
CA ALA A 71 3.78 -23.96 -2.16
C ALA A 71 5.24 -23.54 -2.39
N LYS A 72 5.67 -23.45 -3.64
CA LYS A 72 6.96 -22.88 -4.00
C LYS A 72 6.84 -21.37 -4.07
N THR A 73 7.33 -20.65 -3.08
CA THR A 73 7.13 -19.20 -2.91
C THR A 73 8.43 -18.44 -2.65
N PRO A 74 9.42 -18.48 -3.57
CA PRO A 74 10.75 -17.92 -3.33
C PRO A 74 10.74 -16.41 -3.02
N ASN A 75 9.80 -15.65 -3.57
CA ASN A 75 9.71 -14.21 -3.32
C ASN A 75 9.08 -13.90 -1.96
N ILE A 76 8.02 -14.62 -1.57
CA ILE A 76 7.43 -14.54 -0.23
C ILE A 76 8.42 -15.04 0.82
N ASP A 77 9.14 -16.14 0.54
CA ASP A 77 10.18 -16.66 1.44
C ASP A 77 11.28 -15.62 1.67
N ALA A 78 11.69 -14.90 0.64
CA ALA A 78 12.66 -13.80 0.77
C ALA A 78 12.11 -12.64 1.62
N LEU A 79 10.81 -12.30 1.50
CA LEU A 79 10.17 -11.31 2.37
C LEU A 79 10.19 -11.76 3.84
N ILE A 80 9.89 -13.03 4.10
CA ILE A 80 9.90 -13.60 5.45
C ILE A 80 11.33 -13.59 6.03
N GLN A 81 12.33 -14.00 5.26
CA GLN A 81 13.74 -14.03 5.71
C GLN A 81 14.27 -12.62 6.05
N ASN A 82 13.81 -11.60 5.34
CA ASN A 82 14.23 -10.21 5.52
C ASN A 82 13.25 -9.38 6.36
N GLY A 83 12.27 -10.00 7.00
CA GLY A 83 11.22 -9.31 7.74
C GLY A 83 10.71 -10.09 8.96
N ALA A 84 9.54 -9.71 9.40
CA ALA A 84 8.81 -10.36 10.49
C ALA A 84 7.52 -10.99 9.96
N VAL A 85 7.14 -12.14 10.52
CA VAL A 85 5.99 -12.92 10.05
C VAL A 85 5.14 -13.45 11.19
N SER A 86 3.83 -13.49 10.99
CA SER A 86 2.88 -14.33 11.71
C SER A 86 2.11 -15.20 10.72
N PHE A 87 1.98 -16.49 11.01
CA PHE A 87 1.11 -17.42 10.28
C PHE A 87 -0.25 -17.63 10.98
N GLN A 88 -0.50 -16.86 12.04
CA GLN A 88 -1.69 -16.93 12.87
C GLN A 88 -2.36 -15.57 13.04
N CYS A 89 -2.17 -14.66 12.09
CA CYS A 89 -2.89 -13.40 12.06
C CYS A 89 -4.39 -13.66 11.97
N GLN A 90 -5.17 -13.03 12.86
CA GLN A 90 -6.60 -13.24 12.96
C GLN A 90 -7.39 -12.24 12.10
N ILE A 91 -8.36 -12.74 11.35
CA ILE A 91 -9.26 -11.88 10.57
C ILE A 91 -10.44 -11.32 11.39
N LEU A 92 -10.62 -11.79 12.61
CA LEU A 92 -11.62 -11.31 13.57
C LEU A 92 -10.96 -10.97 14.90
N GLY A 93 -11.37 -9.86 15.51
CA GLY A 93 -10.86 -9.43 16.81
C GLY A 93 -11.48 -10.17 17.99
N GLU A 94 -10.89 -10.00 19.17
CA GLU A 94 -11.49 -10.47 20.43
C GLU A 94 -12.74 -9.67 20.78
N ARG A 95 -12.73 -8.38 20.48
CA ARG A 95 -13.83 -7.46 20.82
C ARG A 95 -15.06 -7.62 19.91
N TYR A 96 -14.87 -7.97 18.63
CA TYR A 96 -15.93 -8.10 17.66
C TYR A 96 -15.69 -9.28 16.69
N ARG A 97 -16.70 -10.16 16.55
CA ARG A 97 -16.62 -11.40 15.76
C ARG A 97 -17.94 -11.75 15.04
N LYS A 98 -18.82 -10.76 14.80
CA LYS A 98 -20.19 -11.06 14.31
C LYS A 98 -20.31 -10.99 12.79
N ASN A 99 -19.41 -10.28 12.09
CA ASN A 99 -19.43 -10.22 10.63
C ASN A 99 -19.13 -11.59 10.00
N ASP A 100 -19.56 -11.77 8.76
CA ASP A 100 -19.22 -12.94 7.98
C ASP A 100 -17.72 -12.94 7.62
N THR A 101 -17.18 -14.12 7.41
CA THR A 101 -15.74 -14.34 7.07
C THR A 101 -15.56 -14.37 5.56
N VAL A 102 -16.01 -13.30 4.90
CA VAL A 102 -16.00 -13.12 3.44
C VAL A 102 -15.21 -11.87 3.04
N THR A 103 -15.00 -11.72 1.75
CA THR A 103 -14.09 -10.75 1.14
C THR A 103 -14.30 -9.30 1.58
N ALA A 104 -15.52 -8.77 1.53
CA ALA A 104 -15.74 -7.35 1.79
C ALA A 104 -15.49 -6.93 3.25
N PRO A 105 -15.95 -7.64 4.29
CA PRO A 105 -15.57 -7.35 5.67
C PRO A 105 -14.05 -7.43 5.91
N GLY A 106 -13.39 -8.44 5.32
CA GLY A 106 -11.95 -8.64 5.46
C GLY A 106 -11.16 -7.45 4.90
N TRP A 107 -11.36 -7.10 3.63
CA TRP A 107 -10.67 -5.95 3.01
C TRP A 107 -11.05 -4.62 3.65
N SER A 108 -12.31 -4.46 4.06
CA SER A 108 -12.71 -3.26 4.80
C SER A 108 -11.94 -3.12 6.11
N SER A 109 -11.79 -4.21 6.88
CA SER A 109 -11.02 -4.21 8.13
C SER A 109 -9.53 -3.93 7.88
N ILE A 110 -8.91 -4.55 6.87
CA ILE A 110 -7.51 -4.36 6.49
C ILE A 110 -7.24 -2.90 6.13
N LEU A 111 -8.08 -2.30 5.29
CA LEU A 111 -7.82 -0.99 4.70
C LEU A 111 -8.24 0.18 5.60
N THR A 112 -9.19 -0.03 6.52
CA THR A 112 -9.64 1.02 7.46
C THR A 112 -8.93 0.97 8.82
N GLY A 113 -8.40 -0.20 9.20
CA GLY A 113 -7.79 -0.41 10.53
C GLY A 113 -8.78 -0.52 11.67
N VAL A 114 -10.07 -0.77 11.36
CA VAL A 114 -11.13 -0.98 12.36
C VAL A 114 -11.97 -2.21 12.04
N TRP A 115 -12.67 -2.76 13.05
CA TRP A 115 -13.55 -3.91 12.88
C TRP A 115 -14.91 -3.53 12.29
N ALA A 116 -15.65 -4.55 11.86
CA ALA A 116 -16.91 -4.41 11.14
C ALA A 116 -18.04 -3.72 11.93
N ASP A 117 -17.98 -3.67 13.24
CA ASP A 117 -18.93 -2.86 14.04
C ASP A 117 -18.71 -1.36 13.90
N LYS A 118 -17.51 -0.95 13.43
CA LYS A 118 -17.18 0.45 13.15
C LYS A 118 -17.33 0.77 11.66
N HIS A 119 -16.65 0.02 10.77
CA HIS A 119 -16.77 0.30 9.33
C HIS A 119 -18.11 -0.16 8.71
N GLY A 120 -18.95 -0.90 9.45
CA GLY A 120 -20.32 -1.23 9.09
C GLY A 120 -20.50 -2.35 8.06
N VAL A 121 -19.44 -2.87 7.44
CA VAL A 121 -19.52 -3.94 6.42
C VAL A 121 -19.54 -5.30 7.09
N GLN A 122 -20.71 -5.97 7.05
CA GLN A 122 -20.93 -7.24 7.74
C GLN A 122 -20.81 -8.45 6.80
N ASP A 123 -21.02 -8.24 5.49
CA ASP A 123 -21.00 -9.22 4.42
C ASP A 123 -20.61 -8.55 3.09
N ASN A 124 -20.69 -9.28 1.98
CA ASN A 124 -20.32 -8.77 0.65
C ASN A 124 -21.31 -7.76 0.04
N SER A 125 -22.40 -7.40 0.73
CA SER A 125 -23.37 -6.42 0.23
C SER A 125 -22.96 -4.97 0.45
N PHE A 126 -21.98 -4.70 1.31
CA PHE A 126 -21.60 -3.36 1.77
C PHE A 126 -22.73 -2.54 2.42
N LYS A 127 -23.86 -3.19 2.75
CA LYS A 127 -24.96 -2.55 3.43
C LYS A 127 -24.54 -2.09 4.82
N GLY A 128 -24.79 -0.81 5.13
CA GLY A 128 -24.44 -0.23 6.43
C GLY A 128 -23.01 0.28 6.55
N LYS A 129 -22.25 0.32 5.45
CA LYS A 129 -20.87 0.88 5.42
C LYS A 129 -20.80 2.28 6.00
N GLN A 130 -19.73 2.57 6.74
CA GLN A 130 -19.46 3.82 7.46
C GLN A 130 -18.08 4.40 7.09
N PHE A 131 -17.73 4.43 5.80
CA PHE A 131 -16.41 4.86 5.36
C PHE A 131 -16.18 6.36 5.46
N ASP A 132 -17.22 7.18 5.58
CA ASP A 132 -17.09 8.60 5.89
C ASP A 132 -16.54 8.80 7.31
N THR A 133 -16.95 7.96 8.26
CA THR A 133 -16.48 8.00 9.65
C THR A 133 -15.17 7.23 9.84
N TYR A 134 -15.06 6.08 9.18
CA TYR A 134 -13.89 5.20 9.25
C TYR A 134 -13.30 4.98 7.86
N PRO A 135 -12.66 6.01 7.28
CA PRO A 135 -12.10 5.93 5.94
C PRO A 135 -10.89 5.00 5.89
N HIS A 136 -10.57 4.51 4.70
CA HIS A 136 -9.36 3.75 4.44
C HIS A 136 -8.10 4.57 4.71
N PHE A 137 -6.97 3.89 4.89
CA PHE A 137 -5.72 4.54 5.31
C PHE A 137 -5.19 5.57 4.29
N PHE A 138 -5.50 5.47 2.99
CA PHE A 138 -5.13 6.50 2.01
C PHE A 138 -5.74 7.87 2.34
N ALA A 139 -7.01 7.93 2.71
CA ALA A 139 -7.65 9.18 3.12
C ALA A 139 -6.98 9.77 4.37
N ARG A 140 -6.53 8.92 5.29
CA ARG A 140 -5.80 9.35 6.49
C ARG A 140 -4.40 9.87 6.14
N ILE A 141 -3.69 9.27 5.18
CA ILE A 141 -2.45 9.82 4.61
C ILE A 141 -2.71 11.22 4.06
N LYS A 142 -3.71 11.36 3.18
CA LYS A 142 -4.05 12.63 2.53
C LYS A 142 -4.45 13.72 3.51
N SER A 143 -5.06 13.37 4.63
CA SER A 143 -5.45 14.34 5.65
C SER A 143 -4.27 15.03 6.37
N GLN A 144 -3.09 14.41 6.40
CA GLN A 144 -1.88 14.97 7.01
C GLN A 144 -0.81 15.32 5.96
N PHE A 145 -0.72 14.54 4.90
CA PHE A 145 0.27 14.70 3.82
C PHE A 145 -0.43 14.73 2.45
N PRO A 146 -1.08 15.85 2.07
CA PRO A 146 -1.84 15.94 0.81
C PRO A 146 -1.00 15.69 -0.45
N SER A 147 0.32 15.93 -0.38
CA SER A 147 1.26 15.74 -1.49
C SER A 147 1.66 14.27 -1.71
N LEU A 148 1.56 13.40 -0.70
CA LEU A 148 1.87 11.97 -0.87
C LEU A 148 0.84 11.34 -1.80
N LYS A 149 1.32 10.58 -2.78
CA LYS A 149 0.47 9.93 -3.78
C LYS A 149 0.14 8.50 -3.38
N THR A 150 -1.10 8.11 -3.68
CA THR A 150 -1.64 6.81 -3.35
C THR A 150 -2.17 6.11 -4.59
N ALA A 151 -1.94 4.79 -4.72
CA ALA A 151 -2.41 4.00 -5.84
C ALA A 151 -3.04 2.68 -5.38
N SER A 152 -4.10 2.25 -6.05
CA SER A 152 -4.72 0.95 -5.84
C SER A 152 -4.84 0.16 -7.14
N PHE A 153 -4.57 -1.14 -7.04
CA PHE A 153 -4.67 -2.12 -8.12
C PHE A 153 -5.50 -3.29 -7.62
N LEU A 154 -6.78 -3.33 -7.96
CA LEU A 154 -7.66 -4.42 -7.56
C LEU A 154 -8.83 -4.63 -8.53
N ASP A 155 -9.26 -5.90 -8.65
CA ASP A 155 -10.42 -6.29 -9.45
C ASP A 155 -11.59 -6.71 -8.54
N LEU A 156 -11.98 -5.81 -7.66
CA LEU A 156 -13.18 -5.92 -6.82
C LEU A 156 -13.98 -4.62 -6.95
N PRO A 157 -15.00 -4.58 -7.83
CA PRO A 157 -15.71 -3.34 -8.15
C PRO A 157 -16.22 -2.58 -6.93
N GLN A 158 -16.90 -3.27 -6.02
CA GLN A 158 -17.48 -2.64 -4.82
C GLN A 158 -16.41 -2.17 -3.82
N THR A 159 -15.31 -2.91 -3.66
CA THR A 159 -14.17 -2.46 -2.85
C THR A 159 -13.49 -1.27 -3.48
N ASN A 160 -13.34 -1.25 -4.80
CA ASN A 160 -12.78 -0.12 -5.52
C ASN A 160 -13.67 1.13 -5.40
N GLU A 161 -14.98 0.96 -5.56
CA GLU A 161 -15.95 2.04 -5.46
C GLU A 161 -16.09 2.61 -4.04
N HIS A 162 -16.07 1.76 -3.03
CA HIS A 162 -16.43 2.15 -1.67
C HIS A 162 -15.23 2.33 -0.76
N VAL A 163 -14.24 1.43 -0.82
CA VAL A 163 -13.15 1.41 0.17
C VAL A 163 -11.96 2.24 -0.29
N VAL A 164 -11.53 2.12 -1.54
CA VAL A 164 -10.35 2.85 -2.06
C VAL A 164 -10.71 4.00 -3.00
N ALA A 165 -11.93 4.49 -2.94
CA ALA A 165 -12.50 5.52 -3.81
C ALA A 165 -11.63 6.78 -3.97
N HIS A 166 -10.81 7.12 -2.98
CA HIS A 166 -9.99 8.33 -2.93
C HIS A 166 -8.50 8.10 -3.21
N ALA A 167 -8.11 6.95 -3.76
CA ALA A 167 -6.74 6.79 -4.27
C ALA A 167 -6.49 7.75 -5.44
N ASP A 168 -5.28 8.34 -5.50
CA ASP A 168 -4.92 9.26 -6.61
C ASP A 168 -4.86 8.52 -7.95
N PHE A 169 -4.59 7.23 -7.93
CA PHE A 169 -4.64 6.34 -9.09
C PHE A 169 -5.35 5.04 -8.73
N GLN A 170 -6.28 4.64 -9.57
CA GLN A 170 -7.00 3.37 -9.44
C GLN A 170 -6.88 2.59 -10.75
N TYR A 171 -6.43 1.34 -10.63
CA TYR A 171 -6.45 0.37 -11.71
C TYR A 171 -7.25 -0.85 -11.26
N GLY A 172 -8.25 -1.22 -12.02
CA GLY A 172 -9.09 -2.35 -11.66
C GLY A 172 -10.22 -2.51 -12.63
N TYR A 173 -11.41 -2.68 -12.12
CA TYR A 173 -12.60 -2.92 -12.90
C TYR A 173 -12.79 -1.84 -13.99
N LEU A 174 -12.39 -2.19 -15.20
CA LEU A 174 -12.69 -1.43 -16.41
C LEU A 174 -13.76 -2.20 -17.15
N GLU A 175 -14.94 -1.63 -17.31
CA GLU A 175 -16.03 -2.18 -18.12
C GLU A 175 -15.62 -2.50 -19.56
N SER A 176 -14.58 -1.82 -20.04
CA SER A 176 -14.01 -1.99 -21.39
C SER A 176 -13.05 -3.17 -21.54
N VAL A 177 -12.62 -3.83 -20.44
CA VAL A 177 -11.74 -5.01 -20.54
C VAL A 177 -12.62 -6.24 -20.68
N PRO A 178 -12.53 -7.00 -21.80
CA PRO A 178 -13.29 -8.23 -21.96
C PRO A 178 -13.17 -9.12 -20.73
N ALA A 179 -14.25 -9.79 -20.34
CA ALA A 179 -14.31 -10.65 -19.16
C ALA A 179 -13.16 -11.67 -19.15
N ARG A 180 -12.05 -11.30 -18.51
CA ARG A 180 -10.89 -12.19 -18.33
C ARG A 180 -11.13 -13.09 -17.15
N SER A 181 -10.54 -14.28 -17.16
CA SER A 181 -10.49 -15.12 -15.96
C SER A 181 -9.80 -14.37 -14.80
N ARG A 182 -10.08 -14.74 -13.53
CA ARG A 182 -9.37 -14.18 -12.37
C ARG A 182 -7.84 -14.26 -12.55
N ALA A 183 -7.31 -15.36 -13.08
CA ALA A 183 -5.90 -15.49 -13.40
C ALA A 183 -5.39 -14.43 -14.41
N GLY A 184 -6.16 -14.13 -15.43
CA GLY A 184 -5.84 -13.09 -16.41
C GLY A 184 -5.88 -11.68 -15.79
N LYS A 185 -6.76 -11.44 -14.84
CA LYS A 185 -6.87 -10.18 -14.10
C LYS A 185 -5.68 -9.98 -13.17
N ASP A 186 -5.30 -10.98 -12.38
CA ASP A 186 -4.10 -10.94 -11.53
C ASP A 186 -2.83 -10.66 -12.33
N ALA A 187 -2.67 -11.27 -13.52
CA ALA A 187 -1.54 -11.03 -14.40
C ALA A 187 -1.47 -9.57 -14.89
N LEU A 188 -2.62 -8.97 -15.21
CA LEU A 188 -2.72 -7.56 -15.61
C LEU A 188 -2.41 -6.63 -14.43
N ILE A 189 -3.00 -6.88 -13.27
CA ILE A 189 -2.75 -6.13 -12.04
C ILE A 189 -1.25 -6.12 -11.74
N ALA A 190 -0.60 -7.29 -11.76
CA ALA A 190 0.84 -7.40 -11.54
C ALA A 190 1.65 -6.57 -12.56
N THR A 191 1.26 -6.61 -13.82
CA THR A 191 1.94 -5.89 -14.90
C THR A 191 1.81 -4.38 -14.75
N GLU A 192 0.59 -3.89 -14.55
CA GLU A 192 0.33 -2.45 -14.48
C GLU A 192 0.83 -1.84 -13.17
N ALA A 193 0.71 -2.57 -12.04
CA ALA A 193 1.29 -2.16 -10.78
C ALA A 193 2.82 -2.06 -10.86
N SER A 194 3.49 -3.05 -11.48
CA SER A 194 4.95 -3.03 -11.67
C SER A 194 5.40 -1.84 -12.52
N LYS A 195 4.69 -1.54 -13.61
CA LYS A 195 4.98 -0.37 -14.46
C LYS A 195 4.86 0.94 -13.69
N LEU A 196 3.77 1.11 -12.91
CA LEU A 196 3.57 2.31 -12.12
C LEU A 196 4.63 2.45 -11.03
N ILE A 197 4.91 1.38 -10.28
CA ILE A 197 5.92 1.36 -9.23
C ILE A 197 7.30 1.74 -9.79
N ALA A 198 7.70 1.17 -10.92
CA ALA A 198 9.02 1.46 -11.52
C ALA A 198 9.16 2.91 -12.02
N ALA A 199 8.07 3.51 -12.55
CA ALA A 199 8.14 4.75 -13.31
C ALA A 199 7.63 5.99 -12.55
N LYS A 200 6.88 5.83 -11.45
CA LYS A 200 6.16 6.93 -10.78
C LYS A 200 6.40 6.92 -9.27
N ASP A 201 6.37 8.10 -8.67
CA ASP A 201 6.58 8.27 -7.24
C ASP A 201 5.24 8.23 -6.48
N TYR A 202 4.83 7.02 -6.10
CA TYR A 202 3.66 6.76 -5.25
C TYR A 202 4.13 6.20 -3.90
N GLN A 203 3.81 6.90 -2.81
CA GLN A 203 4.30 6.55 -1.48
C GLN A 203 3.49 5.44 -0.81
N ALA A 204 2.23 5.25 -1.22
CA ALA A 204 1.40 4.17 -0.73
C ALA A 204 0.70 3.45 -1.89
N VAL A 205 0.99 2.17 -2.04
CA VAL A 205 0.43 1.33 -3.11
C VAL A 205 -0.26 0.12 -2.50
N PHE A 206 -1.49 -0.15 -2.90
CA PHE A 206 -2.23 -1.37 -2.58
C PHE A 206 -2.39 -2.22 -3.84
N VAL A 207 -2.01 -3.50 -3.77
CA VAL A 207 -2.14 -4.46 -4.87
C VAL A 207 -2.87 -5.69 -4.37
N TYR A 208 -3.94 -6.07 -5.06
CA TYR A 208 -4.80 -7.20 -4.74
C TYR A 208 -4.69 -8.30 -5.79
N PHE A 209 -4.63 -9.55 -5.34
CA PHE A 209 -4.68 -10.75 -6.17
C PHE A 209 -5.83 -11.66 -5.74
N GLY A 210 -6.78 -11.93 -6.64
CA GLY A 210 -8.03 -12.62 -6.32
C GLY A 210 -8.09 -14.11 -6.73
N ASN A 211 -7.10 -14.62 -7.47
CA ASN A 211 -7.23 -15.94 -8.06
C ASN A 211 -7.02 -17.11 -7.08
N CYS A 212 -6.33 -16.89 -5.94
CA CYS A 212 -6.21 -17.91 -4.91
C CYS A 212 -7.58 -18.30 -4.36
N ASP A 213 -8.43 -17.32 -4.04
CA ASP A 213 -9.82 -17.53 -3.65
C ASP A 213 -10.61 -18.25 -4.76
N GLY A 214 -10.48 -17.77 -6.01
CA GLY A 214 -11.17 -18.37 -7.15
C GLY A 214 -10.83 -19.84 -7.39
N VAL A 215 -9.60 -20.26 -7.18
CA VAL A 215 -9.16 -21.66 -7.26
C VAL A 215 -9.60 -22.43 -6.01
N GLY A 216 -9.51 -21.83 -4.82
CA GLY A 216 -10.00 -22.41 -3.58
C GLY A 216 -11.47 -22.80 -3.65
N HIS A 217 -12.33 -21.93 -4.15
CA HIS A 217 -13.74 -22.23 -4.39
C HIS A 217 -13.98 -23.38 -5.38
N LYS A 218 -13.15 -23.50 -6.39
CA LYS A 218 -13.32 -24.52 -7.46
C LYS A 218 -12.70 -25.88 -7.12
N LYS A 219 -11.59 -25.90 -6.37
CA LYS A 219 -10.75 -27.07 -6.18
C LYS A 219 -10.54 -27.45 -4.71
N GLY A 220 -10.77 -26.51 -3.81
CA GLY A 220 -10.61 -26.66 -2.37
C GLY A 220 -9.46 -25.83 -1.82
N PHE A 221 -9.71 -25.21 -0.67
CA PHE A 221 -8.74 -24.46 0.16
C PHE A 221 -7.96 -25.45 1.05
N HIS A 222 -7.03 -26.22 0.49
CA HIS A 222 -6.25 -27.17 1.29
C HIS A 222 -4.82 -27.31 0.75
N PRO A 223 -3.81 -27.43 1.63
CA PRO A 223 -2.41 -27.60 1.22
C PRO A 223 -2.11 -28.86 0.42
N SER A 224 -2.99 -29.87 0.40
CA SER A 224 -2.85 -31.04 -0.47
C SER A 224 -3.38 -30.84 -1.89
N VAL A 225 -4.17 -29.79 -2.14
CA VAL A 225 -4.73 -29.47 -3.46
C VAL A 225 -3.62 -28.82 -4.32
N SER A 226 -3.17 -29.54 -5.35
CA SER A 226 -2.06 -29.05 -6.18
C SER A 226 -2.39 -27.75 -6.88
N GLN A 227 -3.60 -27.63 -7.46
CA GLN A 227 -4.04 -26.43 -8.17
C GLN A 227 -4.08 -25.19 -7.26
N TYR A 228 -4.38 -25.37 -5.97
CA TYR A 228 -4.35 -24.28 -5.00
C TYR A 228 -2.91 -23.86 -4.67
N ARG A 229 -1.97 -24.80 -4.56
CA ARG A 229 -0.55 -24.48 -4.44
C ARG A 229 0.02 -23.84 -5.70
N ASP A 230 -0.41 -24.30 -6.88
CA ASP A 230 0.05 -23.78 -8.17
C ASP A 230 -0.36 -22.30 -8.35
N VAL A 231 -1.57 -21.92 -7.97
CA VAL A 231 -1.99 -20.51 -8.01
C VAL A 231 -1.25 -19.67 -6.98
N ILE A 232 -0.93 -20.19 -5.80
CA ILE A 232 -0.10 -19.50 -4.82
C ILE A 232 1.31 -19.27 -5.39
N HIS A 233 1.92 -20.28 -6.01
CA HIS A 233 3.20 -20.14 -6.71
C HIS A 233 3.14 -19.09 -7.85
N GLN A 234 2.05 -19.08 -8.62
CA GLN A 234 1.85 -18.08 -9.66
C GLN A 234 1.77 -16.67 -9.07
N THR A 235 1.02 -16.49 -7.97
CA THR A 235 0.90 -15.21 -7.26
C THR A 235 2.26 -14.76 -6.70
N ASP A 236 3.07 -15.69 -6.18
CA ASP A 236 4.44 -15.40 -5.76
C ASP A 236 5.30 -14.84 -6.90
N SER A 237 5.13 -15.37 -8.12
CA SER A 237 5.84 -14.82 -9.28
C SER A 237 5.42 -13.39 -9.64
N TYR A 238 4.15 -13.02 -9.38
CA TYR A 238 3.67 -11.65 -9.53
C TYR A 238 4.25 -10.73 -8.47
N ILE A 239 4.37 -11.20 -7.23
CA ILE A 239 5.06 -10.47 -6.15
C ILE A 239 6.52 -10.22 -6.56
N GLY A 240 7.21 -11.20 -7.13
CA GLY A 240 8.57 -11.04 -7.65
C GLY A 240 8.70 -9.91 -8.67
N LYS A 241 7.69 -9.71 -9.55
CA LYS A 241 7.66 -8.58 -10.48
C LYS A 241 7.54 -7.24 -9.75
N LEU A 242 6.67 -7.14 -8.74
CA LEU A 242 6.52 -5.92 -7.92
C LEU A 242 7.82 -5.58 -7.19
N LEU A 243 8.47 -6.56 -6.56
CA LEU A 243 9.73 -6.37 -5.86
C LEU A 243 10.87 -5.98 -6.81
N SER A 244 10.90 -6.56 -8.01
CA SER A 244 11.87 -6.18 -9.07
C SER A 244 11.62 -4.74 -9.55
N ALA A 245 10.35 -4.34 -9.69
CA ALA A 245 10.00 -2.97 -10.04
C ALA A 245 10.48 -1.95 -9.00
N ILE A 246 10.33 -2.25 -7.70
CA ILE A 246 10.87 -1.42 -6.61
C ILE A 246 12.40 -1.29 -6.75
N LYS A 247 13.10 -2.41 -6.90
CA LYS A 247 14.58 -2.41 -7.02
C LYS A 247 15.10 -1.69 -8.27
N SER A 248 14.31 -1.61 -9.33
CA SER A 248 14.69 -0.94 -10.58
C SER A 248 14.48 0.57 -10.55
N ARG A 249 13.95 1.14 -9.48
CA ARG A 249 13.72 2.59 -9.38
C ARG A 249 15.04 3.35 -9.34
N PRO A 250 15.16 4.47 -10.08
CA PRO A 250 16.39 5.27 -10.08
C PRO A 250 16.83 5.76 -8.69
N ASN A 251 15.85 6.03 -7.80
CA ASN A 251 16.09 6.56 -6.45
C ASN A 251 15.86 5.49 -5.37
N HIS A 252 15.99 4.20 -5.71
CA HIS A 252 15.70 3.11 -4.78
C HIS A 252 16.52 3.19 -3.47
N GLU A 253 17.75 3.62 -3.54
CA GLU A 253 18.65 3.76 -2.37
C GLU A 253 18.23 4.90 -1.44
N ASP A 254 17.49 5.89 -1.95
CA ASP A 254 16.94 7.03 -1.18
C ASP A 254 15.52 6.75 -0.66
N GLU A 255 15.03 5.53 -0.86
CA GLU A 255 13.66 5.14 -0.52
C GLU A 255 13.63 4.04 0.54
N ASN A 256 12.78 4.20 1.54
CA ASN A 256 12.54 3.19 2.57
C ASN A 256 11.21 2.47 2.31
N TRP A 257 11.28 1.39 1.52
CA TRP A 257 10.12 0.58 1.22
C TRP A 257 9.78 -0.38 2.35
N LEU A 258 8.54 -0.29 2.83
CA LEU A 258 7.90 -1.29 3.68
C LEU A 258 6.96 -2.14 2.84
N ILE A 259 7.11 -3.45 2.89
CA ILE A 259 6.23 -4.41 2.20
C ILE A 259 5.37 -5.09 3.27
N LEU A 260 4.06 -4.93 3.17
CA LEU A 260 3.06 -5.59 3.99
C LEU A 260 2.31 -6.60 3.14
N LEU A 261 2.24 -7.87 3.58
CA LEU A 261 1.49 -8.91 2.88
C LEU A 261 0.53 -9.59 3.85
N THR A 262 -0.74 -9.73 3.42
CA THR A 262 -1.78 -10.43 4.18
C THR A 262 -2.87 -10.99 3.27
N ALA A 263 -3.85 -11.67 3.88
CA ALA A 263 -5.09 -12.09 3.25
C ALA A 263 -6.30 -11.61 4.08
N ASP A 264 -7.45 -11.57 3.45
CA ASP A 264 -8.72 -11.18 4.06
C ASP A 264 -9.42 -12.33 4.78
N HIS A 265 -9.16 -13.57 4.38
CA HIS A 265 -9.58 -14.83 4.99
C HIS A 265 -8.75 -16.00 4.46
N GLY A 266 -8.85 -17.13 5.12
CA GLY A 266 -8.44 -18.42 4.59
C GLY A 266 -9.64 -19.16 3.95
N GLY A 267 -9.69 -20.50 4.13
CA GLY A 267 -10.81 -21.28 3.61
C GLY A 267 -10.77 -22.73 4.07
N LYS A 268 -11.94 -23.41 4.02
CA LYS A 268 -12.06 -24.83 4.35
C LYS A 268 -12.99 -25.54 3.37
N GLY A 269 -12.59 -26.70 2.85
CA GLY A 269 -13.29 -27.31 1.72
C GLY A 269 -13.28 -26.37 0.53
N THR A 270 -14.43 -25.98 0.02
CA THR A 270 -14.58 -25.02 -1.09
C THR A 270 -15.23 -23.70 -0.66
N GLY A 271 -15.21 -23.36 0.63
CA GLY A 271 -15.86 -22.16 1.14
C GLY A 271 -15.14 -21.53 2.35
N HIS A 272 -15.63 -20.36 2.73
CA HIS A 272 -15.09 -19.60 3.86
C HIS A 272 -16.16 -18.81 4.64
N SER A 273 -17.41 -18.75 4.15
CA SER A 273 -18.52 -18.07 4.82
C SER A 273 -18.87 -18.73 6.15
N ARG A 274 -19.35 -17.94 7.12
CA ARG A 274 -19.76 -18.39 8.48
C ARG A 274 -18.63 -19.13 9.23
N GLY A 275 -17.39 -18.76 8.97
CA GLY A 275 -16.19 -19.41 9.49
C GLY A 275 -15.68 -18.88 10.84
N GLN A 276 -16.51 -18.17 11.65
CA GLN A 276 -16.10 -17.47 12.88
C GLN A 276 -15.46 -18.36 13.95
N LYS A 277 -15.55 -19.68 13.81
CA LYS A 277 -14.96 -20.68 14.70
C LYS A 277 -14.03 -21.66 13.98
N VAL A 278 -13.69 -21.40 12.73
CA VAL A 278 -12.90 -22.29 11.86
C VAL A 278 -11.48 -21.76 11.71
N PRO A 279 -10.47 -22.36 12.37
CA PRO A 279 -9.09 -21.85 12.34
C PRO A 279 -8.52 -21.69 10.93
N GLU A 280 -8.84 -22.58 10.01
CA GLU A 280 -8.39 -22.57 8.61
C GLU A 280 -8.95 -21.39 7.80
N ILE A 281 -10.03 -20.78 8.28
CA ILE A 281 -10.62 -19.56 7.71
C ILE A 281 -10.10 -18.33 8.43
N LEU A 282 -9.93 -18.41 9.76
CA LEU A 282 -9.57 -17.29 10.62
C LEU A 282 -8.10 -16.92 10.56
N ASN A 283 -7.21 -17.90 10.36
CA ASN A 283 -5.76 -17.68 10.33
C ASN A 283 -5.30 -17.32 8.92
N VAL A 284 -4.63 -16.17 8.80
CA VAL A 284 -4.03 -15.70 7.55
C VAL A 284 -2.55 -15.32 7.80
N PRO A 285 -1.70 -15.26 6.75
CA PRO A 285 -0.34 -14.75 6.90
C PRO A 285 -0.36 -13.24 7.13
N PHE A 286 0.60 -12.75 7.91
CA PHE A 286 0.93 -11.34 8.06
C PHE A 286 2.44 -11.19 7.97
N ILE A 287 2.93 -10.51 6.94
CA ILE A 287 4.36 -10.30 6.70
C ILE A 287 4.64 -8.80 6.68
N VAL A 288 5.70 -8.41 7.38
CA VAL A 288 6.26 -7.05 7.39
C VAL A 288 7.72 -7.16 6.96
N SER A 289 8.09 -6.58 5.82
CA SER A 289 9.44 -6.71 5.28
C SER A 289 9.96 -5.38 4.73
N GLY A 290 11.28 -5.21 4.67
CA GLY A 290 11.92 -4.00 4.19
C GLY A 290 12.82 -3.33 5.23
N GLY A 291 13.36 -2.15 4.89
CA GLY A 291 14.36 -1.46 5.71
C GLY A 291 13.91 -1.12 7.13
N ALA A 292 12.63 -0.77 7.31
CA ALA A 292 12.02 -0.44 8.61
C ALA A 292 11.51 -1.67 9.38
N ALA A 293 11.51 -2.86 8.79
CA ALA A 293 10.96 -4.05 9.42
C ALA A 293 11.93 -4.66 10.45
N LYS A 294 11.38 -5.15 11.56
CA LYS A 294 12.07 -6.12 12.43
C LYS A 294 12.23 -7.43 11.69
N ARG A 295 13.04 -8.34 12.22
CA ARG A 295 13.18 -9.70 11.71
C ARG A 295 12.68 -10.73 12.72
N GLY A 296 12.14 -11.83 12.22
CA GLY A 296 11.72 -13.00 13.01
C GLY A 296 10.20 -13.13 13.15
N ALA A 297 9.75 -13.82 14.19
CA ALA A 297 8.33 -13.99 14.45
C ALA A 297 7.71 -12.68 14.97
N LEU A 298 6.54 -12.33 14.44
CA LEU A 298 5.66 -11.37 15.10
C LEU A 298 5.09 -12.01 16.37
N GLY A 299 4.93 -11.19 17.41
CA GLY A 299 4.35 -11.66 18.66
C GLY A 299 2.91 -12.16 18.54
N ASP A 300 2.33 -12.54 19.66
CA ASP A 300 0.94 -12.97 19.74
C ASP A 300 -0.03 -11.82 19.47
N LYS A 301 -1.28 -12.18 19.08
CA LYS A 301 -2.37 -11.21 18.86
C LYS A 301 -2.07 -10.21 17.74
N ILE A 302 -1.78 -10.76 16.57
CA ILE A 302 -1.69 -10.02 15.30
C ILE A 302 -3.03 -10.13 14.59
N TYR A 303 -3.50 -9.01 14.07
CA TYR A 303 -4.82 -8.89 13.44
C TYR A 303 -4.72 -8.20 12.09
N ILE A 304 -5.62 -8.51 11.16
CA ILE A 304 -5.64 -7.87 9.83
C ILE A 304 -5.81 -6.34 9.90
N VAL A 305 -6.46 -5.81 10.94
CA VAL A 305 -6.59 -4.36 11.16
C VAL A 305 -5.26 -3.67 11.46
N ASP A 306 -4.21 -4.41 11.80
CA ASP A 306 -2.87 -3.88 12.08
C ASP A 306 -2.17 -3.39 10.80
N ILE A 307 -2.60 -3.84 9.61
CA ILE A 307 -2.04 -3.43 8.31
C ILE A 307 -2.11 -1.92 8.13
N ALA A 308 -3.32 -1.32 8.26
CA ALA A 308 -3.50 0.11 8.05
C ALA A 308 -2.66 0.94 9.03
N THR A 309 -2.66 0.56 10.30
CA THR A 309 -1.91 1.27 11.34
C THR A 309 -0.40 1.16 11.14
N THR A 310 0.09 -0.03 10.74
CA THR A 310 1.51 -0.24 10.42
C THR A 310 1.95 0.60 9.22
N ALA A 311 1.13 0.63 8.15
CA ALA A 311 1.39 1.45 6.97
C ALA A 311 1.44 2.95 7.30
N LEU A 312 0.46 3.43 8.06
CA LEU A 312 0.38 4.83 8.50
C LEU A 312 1.61 5.24 9.34
N THR A 313 1.97 4.41 10.32
CA THR A 313 3.12 4.68 11.20
C THR A 313 4.42 4.72 10.40
N HIS A 314 4.63 3.79 9.46
CA HIS A 314 5.82 3.79 8.60
C HIS A 314 5.93 5.06 7.75
N LEU A 315 4.82 5.57 7.24
CA LEU A 315 4.77 6.81 6.45
C LEU A 315 4.87 8.08 7.28
N GLY A 316 5.05 7.98 8.60
CA GLY A 316 5.13 9.13 9.50
C GLY A 316 3.77 9.79 9.80
N VAL A 317 2.66 9.14 9.45
CA VAL A 317 1.32 9.63 9.76
C VAL A 317 1.04 9.47 11.25
N THR A 318 0.75 10.57 11.93
CA THR A 318 0.36 10.53 13.35
C THR A 318 -1.03 9.93 13.48
N VAL A 319 -1.12 8.74 14.08
CA VAL A 319 -2.40 8.09 14.37
C VAL A 319 -3.10 8.85 15.49
N LYS A 320 -4.21 9.53 15.15
CA LYS A 320 -4.96 10.33 16.09
C LYS A 320 -5.92 9.46 16.92
N PRO A 321 -6.08 9.72 18.25
CA PRO A 321 -7.00 8.95 19.10
C PRO A 321 -8.46 8.98 18.64
N ASP A 322 -8.91 10.09 18.06
CA ASP A 322 -10.27 10.27 17.54
C ASP A 322 -10.59 9.38 16.32
N TRP A 323 -9.57 8.84 15.65
CA TRP A 323 -9.76 7.85 14.59
C TRP A 323 -10.24 6.50 15.10
N LYS A 324 -10.06 6.24 16.40
CA LYS A 324 -10.53 5.02 17.11
C LYS A 324 -10.11 3.74 16.39
N LEU A 325 -8.87 3.71 15.84
CA LEU A 325 -8.35 2.51 15.18
C LEU A 325 -8.34 1.33 16.17
N ASP A 326 -8.67 0.14 15.69
CA ASP A 326 -8.56 -1.11 16.45
C ASP A 326 -7.17 -1.75 16.25
N GLY A 327 -6.54 -1.46 15.12
CA GLY A 327 -5.20 -1.93 14.80
C GLY A 327 -4.11 -1.13 15.50
N LYS A 328 -2.96 -1.76 15.67
CA LYS A 328 -1.71 -1.18 16.17
C LYS A 328 -0.59 -1.36 15.15
N ALA A 329 0.45 -0.53 15.23
CA ALA A 329 1.65 -0.74 14.43
C ALA A 329 2.41 -1.97 14.93
N VAL A 330 2.78 -2.87 14.00
CA VAL A 330 3.48 -4.11 14.34
C VAL A 330 4.66 -4.36 13.39
N GLY A 331 5.69 -5.05 13.87
CA GLY A 331 6.83 -5.47 13.07
C GLY A 331 7.78 -4.35 12.63
N LEU A 332 7.61 -3.11 13.09
CA LEU A 332 8.53 -1.99 12.84
C LEU A 332 9.66 -1.95 13.88
N LYS A 333 10.86 -1.49 13.46
CA LYS A 333 12.05 -1.26 14.33
C LYS A 333 11.78 -0.19 15.34
#